data_a4de700f03c5c1f2d4323b7677488749
#
_entry.id   a4de700f03c5c1f2d4323b7677488749
#
_cell.length_a   1.000
_cell.length_b   1.000
_cell.length_c   1.000
_cell.angle_alpha   90.00
_cell.angle_beta   90.00
_cell.angle_gamma   90.00
#
_symmetry.space_group_name_H-M   'P 1'
#
loop_
_entity.id
_entity.type
_entity.pdbx_description
1 polymer ?
#
loop_
_entity_poly.entity_id
_entity_poly.type
_entity_poly.pdbx_seq_one_letter_code
_entity_poly.pdbx_strand_id
1 'polypeptide(L)'
;MERLEEDVIATELFHHPDLDSSELVIATRDVPGLFSLIAGTLAAHGINILSAQINTRADGIAIDTFQVNDPHGEPVTEEARWRRTLDALRRVMRDEETVDALLARRKGGRPGPETVPGPPKVSVDNRLSDTHTVVEVKCPDRVGLLYAITRTLSEQGLDIGSARIATEIDQAYDTFYVTDRQEGVSRTRRPARGSRKRWKTRS
;
A
#
# COMPACT_ATOMS: atom_id res chain seq x y z
N MET A 1 1.11 33.14 -9.13
CA MET A 1 0.98 31.67 -9.27
C MET A 1 2.29 31.09 -8.74
N GLU A 2 2.33 30.86 -7.41
CA GLU A 2 3.48 30.23 -6.76
C GLU A 2 3.65 28.81 -7.29
N ARG A 3 4.85 28.50 -7.80
CA ARG A 3 5.28 27.12 -8.04
C ARG A 3 5.13 26.38 -6.71
N LEU A 4 4.20 25.44 -6.65
CA LEU A 4 4.27 24.38 -5.66
C LEU A 4 5.63 23.70 -5.88
N GLU A 5 6.53 23.89 -4.94
CA GLU A 5 7.85 23.25 -4.95
C GLU A 5 7.66 21.76 -5.15
N GLU A 6 8.48 21.14 -6.00
CA GLU A 6 8.34 19.79 -6.53
C GLU A 6 8.35 18.66 -5.48
N ASP A 7 8.38 19.00 -4.18
CA ASP A 7 8.64 18.09 -3.07
C ASP A 7 7.66 18.18 -1.88
N VAL A 8 6.46 18.68 -2.06
CA VAL A 8 5.56 18.88 -0.91
C VAL A 8 4.68 17.65 -0.69
N ILE A 9 5.00 16.87 0.34
CA ILE A 9 4.04 15.94 0.97
C ILE A 9 3.28 16.75 2.02
N ALA A 10 2.00 17.00 1.79
CA ALA A 10 1.09 17.49 2.81
C ALA A 10 0.45 16.29 3.51
N THR A 11 0.34 16.35 4.82
CA THR A 11 -0.24 15.26 5.63
C THR A 11 -1.17 15.80 6.68
N GLU A 12 -2.27 15.09 6.89
CA GLU A 12 -3.16 15.28 8.03
C GLU A 12 -3.29 13.96 8.79
N LEU A 13 -3.44 14.04 10.09
CA LEU A 13 -3.50 12.87 10.97
C LEU A 13 -4.69 13.03 11.92
N PHE A 14 -5.53 12.00 11.95
CA PHE A 14 -6.67 11.91 12.86
C PHE A 14 -6.55 10.64 13.69
N HIS A 15 -6.98 10.71 14.95
CA HIS A 15 -7.00 9.54 15.84
C HIS A 15 -8.43 9.16 16.14
N HIS A 16 -8.76 7.89 15.99
CA HIS A 16 -10.06 7.30 16.23
C HIS A 16 -9.99 6.23 17.32
N PRO A 17 -9.92 6.62 18.60
CA PRO A 17 -9.79 5.65 19.71
C PRO A 17 -10.92 4.62 19.74
N ASP A 18 -12.14 5.03 19.35
CA ASP A 18 -13.32 4.15 19.32
C ASP A 18 -13.23 3.07 18.21
N LEU A 19 -12.31 3.22 17.25
CA LEU A 19 -12.06 2.31 16.14
C LEU A 19 -10.68 1.64 16.22
N ASP A 20 -9.97 1.80 17.34
CA ASP A 20 -8.60 1.29 17.55
C ASP A 20 -7.67 1.62 16.38
N SER A 21 -7.81 2.81 15.81
CA SER A 21 -7.08 3.23 14.61
C SER A 21 -6.75 4.72 14.57
N SER A 22 -5.80 5.06 13.72
CA SER A 22 -5.53 6.42 13.26
C SER A 22 -5.76 6.49 11.75
N GLU A 23 -6.10 7.68 11.27
CA GLU A 23 -6.23 7.98 9.85
C GLU A 23 -5.10 8.92 9.42
N LEU A 24 -4.36 8.52 8.40
CA LEU A 24 -3.33 9.32 7.77
C LEU A 24 -3.81 9.70 6.37
N VAL A 25 -3.96 11.00 6.13
CA VAL A 25 -4.19 11.56 4.79
C VAL A 25 -2.88 12.09 4.24
N ILE A 26 -2.54 11.70 3.02
CA ILE A 26 -1.33 12.16 2.31
C ILE A 26 -1.76 12.79 1.00
N ALA A 27 -1.34 14.04 0.76
CA ALA A 27 -1.46 14.68 -0.54
C ALA A 27 -0.06 14.96 -1.11
N THR A 28 0.19 14.45 -2.33
CA THR A 28 1.49 14.58 -3.01
C THR A 28 1.32 14.42 -4.51
N ARG A 29 2.39 14.63 -5.29
CA ARG A 29 2.39 14.25 -6.71
C ARG A 29 2.29 12.73 -6.83
N ASP A 30 1.43 12.27 -7.73
CA ASP A 30 1.34 10.83 -8.05
C ASP A 30 2.58 10.39 -8.79
N VAL A 31 3.19 9.33 -8.29
CA VAL A 31 4.35 8.67 -8.90
C VAL A 31 4.13 7.17 -8.97
N PRO A 32 4.70 6.48 -9.97
CA PRO A 32 4.58 5.04 -10.06
C PRO A 32 5.03 4.34 -8.78
N GLY A 33 4.15 3.53 -8.20
CA GLY A 33 4.44 2.79 -6.97
C GLY A 33 4.33 3.61 -5.68
N LEU A 34 3.73 4.80 -5.71
CA LEU A 34 3.53 5.66 -4.53
C LEU A 34 2.98 4.88 -3.34
N PHE A 35 1.94 4.07 -3.54
CA PHE A 35 1.39 3.25 -2.47
C PHE A 35 2.46 2.31 -1.86
N SER A 36 3.31 1.69 -2.67
CA SER A 36 4.35 0.80 -2.15
C SER A 36 5.39 1.56 -1.32
N LEU A 37 5.78 2.77 -1.72
CA LEU A 37 6.70 3.62 -0.95
C LEU A 37 6.10 3.99 0.41
N ILE A 38 4.83 4.38 0.44
CA ILE A 38 4.11 4.69 1.68
C ILE A 38 3.99 3.44 2.55
N ALA A 39 3.49 2.32 2.00
CA ALA A 39 3.28 1.09 2.75
C ALA A 39 4.58 0.54 3.38
N GLY A 40 5.67 0.56 2.62
CA GLY A 40 6.97 0.10 3.12
C GLY A 40 7.55 1.02 4.19
N THR A 41 7.39 2.33 4.04
CA THR A 41 7.86 3.31 5.04
C THR A 41 7.07 3.18 6.34
N LEU A 42 5.74 3.07 6.28
CA LEU A 42 4.88 2.82 7.45
C LEU A 42 5.28 1.52 8.14
N ALA A 43 5.41 0.43 7.38
CA ALA A 43 5.84 -0.87 7.91
C ALA A 43 7.21 -0.80 8.60
N ALA A 44 8.18 -0.07 8.04
CA ALA A 44 9.50 0.10 8.66
C ALA A 44 9.45 0.80 10.03
N HIS A 45 8.44 1.63 10.27
CA HIS A 45 8.24 2.36 11.53
C HIS A 45 7.21 1.70 12.47
N GLY A 46 6.76 0.50 12.16
CA GLY A 46 5.84 -0.24 13.02
C GLY A 46 4.40 0.25 12.94
N ILE A 47 4.01 0.74 11.80
CA ILE A 47 2.64 1.18 11.53
C ILE A 47 2.05 0.20 10.53
N ASN A 48 0.95 -0.46 10.92
CA ASN A 48 0.22 -1.39 10.07
C ASN A 48 -0.87 -0.62 9.32
N ILE A 49 -1.08 -0.96 8.05
CA ILE A 49 -2.20 -0.45 7.26
C ILE A 49 -3.34 -1.44 7.37
N LEU A 50 -4.53 -0.95 7.71
CA LEU A 50 -5.78 -1.72 7.76
C LEU A 50 -6.60 -1.57 6.48
N SER A 51 -6.63 -0.35 5.95
CA SER A 51 -7.26 -0.06 4.66
C SER A 51 -6.60 1.15 4.00
N ALA A 52 -6.76 1.25 2.69
CA ALA A 52 -6.32 2.39 1.92
C ALA A 52 -7.35 2.77 0.86
N GLN A 53 -7.50 4.07 0.63
CA GLN A 53 -8.20 4.65 -0.52
C GLN A 53 -7.22 5.55 -1.25
N ILE A 54 -7.07 5.30 -2.53
CA ILE A 54 -6.12 5.96 -3.41
C ILE A 54 -6.89 6.78 -4.42
N ASN A 55 -6.67 8.08 -4.46
CA ASN A 55 -7.39 8.99 -5.34
C ASN A 55 -6.42 9.91 -6.04
N THR A 56 -6.18 9.68 -7.33
CA THR A 56 -5.40 10.59 -8.16
C THR A 56 -6.31 11.54 -8.90
N ARG A 57 -6.10 12.84 -8.72
CA ARG A 57 -6.82 13.92 -9.40
C ARG A 57 -6.30 14.09 -10.83
N ALA A 58 -7.11 14.76 -11.66
CA ALA A 58 -6.75 15.02 -13.07
C ALA A 58 -5.50 15.89 -13.24
N ASP A 59 -5.11 16.65 -12.21
CA ASP A 59 -3.89 17.48 -12.17
C ASP A 59 -2.64 16.70 -11.71
N GLY A 60 -2.76 15.38 -11.50
CA GLY A 60 -1.66 14.51 -11.09
C GLY A 60 -1.33 14.57 -9.58
N ILE A 61 -2.22 15.12 -8.78
CA ILE A 61 -2.09 15.07 -7.31
C ILE A 61 -2.83 13.85 -6.77
N ALA A 62 -2.10 13.00 -6.08
CA ALA A 62 -2.68 11.91 -5.28
C ALA A 62 -3.13 12.46 -3.91
N ILE A 63 -4.33 12.07 -3.49
CA ILE A 63 -4.85 12.30 -2.13
C ILE A 63 -5.25 10.93 -1.60
N ASP A 64 -4.38 10.36 -0.80
CA ASP A 64 -4.49 8.99 -0.32
C ASP A 64 -4.84 9.00 1.17
N THR A 65 -5.78 8.15 1.55
CA THR A 65 -6.22 7.99 2.92
C THR A 65 -5.91 6.58 3.41
N PHE A 66 -5.24 6.47 4.54
CA PHE A 66 -4.84 5.21 5.15
C PHE A 66 -5.43 5.10 6.55
N GLN A 67 -6.19 4.04 6.83
CA GLN A 67 -6.45 3.62 8.20
C GLN A 67 -5.29 2.76 8.69
N VAL A 68 -4.78 3.09 9.85
CA VAL A 68 -3.56 2.47 10.39
C VAL A 68 -3.68 2.22 11.90
N ASN A 69 -2.93 1.24 12.37
CA ASN A 69 -2.74 1.02 13.80
C ASN A 69 -1.29 0.59 14.10
N ASP A 70 -0.98 0.40 15.35
CA ASP A 70 0.29 -0.15 15.78
C ASP A 70 0.27 -1.71 15.78
N PRO A 71 1.39 -2.39 16.05
CA PRO A 71 1.43 -3.87 16.10
C PRO A 71 0.61 -4.49 17.24
N HIS A 72 0.10 -3.69 18.18
CA HIS A 72 -0.78 -4.14 19.26
C HIS A 72 -2.26 -3.95 18.94
N GLY A 73 -2.56 -3.35 17.77
CA GLY A 73 -3.92 -3.04 17.34
C GLY A 73 -4.42 -1.68 17.84
N GLU A 74 -3.56 -0.86 18.45
CA GLU A 74 -3.91 0.41 19.05
C GLU A 74 -3.67 1.59 18.08
N PRO A 75 -4.37 2.73 18.27
CA PRO A 75 -4.11 3.94 17.49
C PRO A 75 -2.66 4.41 17.65
N VAL A 76 -2.04 4.84 16.57
CA VAL A 76 -0.68 5.39 16.60
C VAL A 76 -0.74 6.86 17.03
N THR A 77 -0.61 7.12 18.33
CA THR A 77 -0.72 8.47 18.90
C THR A 77 0.65 9.13 19.19
N GLU A 78 1.75 8.38 19.10
CA GLU A 78 3.10 8.88 19.38
C GLU A 78 3.57 9.85 18.29
N GLU A 79 3.55 11.16 18.58
CA GLU A 79 3.96 12.23 17.66
C GLU A 79 5.40 12.06 17.14
N ALA A 80 6.32 11.60 18.00
CA ALA A 80 7.70 11.36 17.63
C ALA A 80 7.84 10.21 16.60
N ARG A 81 6.98 9.19 16.66
CA ARG A 81 6.92 8.12 15.66
C ARG A 81 6.48 8.68 14.32
N TRP A 82 5.39 9.45 14.29
CA TRP A 82 4.89 10.09 13.08
C TRP A 82 5.94 10.99 12.43
N ARG A 83 6.60 11.85 13.20
CA ARG A 83 7.65 12.73 12.68
C ARG A 83 8.75 11.92 12.00
N ARG A 84 9.29 10.89 12.66
CA ARG A 84 10.32 10.00 12.06
C ARG A 84 9.83 9.32 10.80
N THR A 85 8.57 8.87 10.79
CA THR A 85 7.97 8.18 9.64
C THR A 85 7.82 9.11 8.45
N LEU A 86 7.26 10.29 8.66
CA LEU A 86 7.04 11.27 7.58
C LEU A 86 8.36 11.84 7.05
N ASP A 87 9.36 12.03 7.90
CA ASP A 87 10.70 12.43 7.46
C ASP A 87 11.38 11.33 6.63
N ALA A 88 11.20 10.05 7.01
CA ALA A 88 11.69 8.95 6.21
C ALA A 88 10.96 8.84 4.86
N LEU A 89 9.62 9.04 4.85
CA LEU A 89 8.85 9.05 3.61
C LEU A 89 9.31 10.15 2.65
N ARG A 90 9.58 11.36 3.16
CA ARG A 90 10.13 12.44 2.33
C ARG A 90 11.47 12.06 1.71
N ARG A 91 12.37 11.43 2.48
CA ARG A 91 13.67 10.95 1.95
C ARG A 91 13.50 9.86 0.91
N VAL A 92 12.58 8.93 1.13
CA VAL A 92 12.27 7.87 0.16
C VAL A 92 11.73 8.45 -1.15
N MET A 93 10.84 9.43 -1.08
CA MET A 93 10.28 10.07 -2.27
C MET A 93 11.27 10.94 -3.04
N ARG A 94 12.36 11.36 -2.39
CA ARG A 94 13.48 12.09 -3.03
C ARG A 94 14.62 11.18 -3.50
N ASP A 95 14.43 9.85 -3.46
CA ASP A 95 15.47 8.87 -3.74
C ASP A 95 16.73 9.00 -2.85
N GLU A 96 16.62 9.69 -1.71
CA GLU A 96 17.71 9.83 -0.72
C GLU A 96 17.84 8.59 0.16
N GLU A 97 16.80 7.79 0.23
CA GLU A 97 16.72 6.55 1.00
C GLU A 97 15.83 5.52 0.30
N THR A 98 16.08 4.22 0.52
CA THR A 98 15.25 3.16 -0.03
C THR A 98 14.39 2.51 1.04
N VAL A 99 13.18 2.08 0.67
CA VAL A 99 12.30 1.31 1.55
C VAL A 99 12.99 0.03 2.02
N ASP A 100 13.75 -0.64 1.14
CA ASP A 100 14.50 -1.85 1.50
C ASP A 100 15.52 -1.59 2.61
N ALA A 101 16.22 -0.44 2.58
CA ALA A 101 17.16 -0.03 3.63
C ALA A 101 16.45 0.26 4.96
N LEU A 102 15.26 0.91 4.91
CA LEU A 102 14.44 1.14 6.10
C LEU A 102 13.99 -0.19 6.73
N LEU A 103 13.47 -1.10 5.93
CA LEU A 103 13.00 -2.41 6.39
C LEU A 103 14.15 -3.28 6.93
N ALA A 104 15.35 -3.22 6.32
CA ALA A 104 16.53 -3.95 6.78
C ALA A 104 16.96 -3.51 8.19
N ARG A 105 16.88 -2.22 8.52
CA ARG A 105 17.17 -1.71 9.88
C ARG A 105 16.17 -2.22 10.91
N ARG A 106 14.92 -2.40 10.52
CA ARG A 106 13.89 -2.94 11.41
C ARG A 106 14.05 -4.44 11.66
N LYS A 107 14.49 -5.22 10.68
CA LYS A 107 14.71 -6.68 10.79
C LYS A 107 15.74 -7.10 11.84
N GLY A 108 16.52 -6.18 12.42
CA GLY A 108 17.33 -6.40 13.61
C GLY A 108 16.51 -6.64 14.90
N GLY A 109 15.19 -6.54 14.87
CA GLY A 109 14.26 -6.97 15.91
C GLY A 109 13.77 -8.40 15.61
N ARG A 110 13.69 -9.20 16.64
CA ARG A 110 13.29 -10.61 16.77
C ARG A 110 12.60 -11.20 15.54
N PRO A 111 13.09 -12.30 14.95
CA PRO A 111 12.35 -13.06 13.92
C PRO A 111 10.98 -13.43 14.49
N GLY A 112 9.91 -13.16 13.75
CA GLY A 112 8.61 -13.74 14.06
C GLY A 112 8.71 -15.28 14.07
N PRO A 113 7.73 -15.99 14.65
CA PRO A 113 7.75 -17.44 14.70
C PRO A 113 8.04 -17.98 13.29
N GLU A 114 8.95 -18.96 13.19
CA GLU A 114 9.20 -19.72 11.96
C GLU A 114 7.94 -20.51 11.58
N THR A 115 6.95 -19.84 11.06
CA THR A 115 5.84 -20.52 10.38
C THR A 115 6.38 -21.02 9.06
N VAL A 116 6.31 -22.32 8.82
CA VAL A 116 6.63 -22.91 7.51
C VAL A 116 5.71 -22.23 6.49
N PRO A 117 6.25 -21.40 5.58
CA PRO A 117 5.41 -20.66 4.68
C PRO A 117 4.77 -21.63 3.68
N GLY A 118 3.44 -21.73 3.72
CA GLY A 118 2.73 -22.28 2.57
C GLY A 118 2.88 -21.33 1.37
N PRO A 119 2.76 -21.85 0.13
CA PRO A 119 2.81 -20.99 -1.04
C PRO A 119 1.69 -19.94 -0.97
N PRO A 120 1.96 -18.68 -1.39
CA PRO A 120 0.93 -17.66 -1.44
C PRO A 120 -0.20 -18.09 -2.40
N LYS A 121 -1.44 -17.85 -1.98
CA LYS A 121 -2.62 -18.05 -2.82
C LYS A 121 -3.05 -16.68 -3.35
N VAL A 122 -3.13 -16.56 -4.65
CA VAL A 122 -3.58 -15.33 -5.32
C VAL A 122 -4.79 -15.67 -6.17
N SER A 123 -5.88 -14.94 -5.99
CA SER A 123 -7.05 -14.99 -6.87
C SER A 123 -7.23 -13.65 -7.57
N VAL A 124 -7.75 -13.70 -8.80
CA VAL A 124 -8.03 -12.52 -9.62
C VAL A 124 -9.44 -12.65 -10.17
N ASP A 125 -10.31 -11.72 -9.86
CA ASP A 125 -11.69 -11.71 -10.33
C ASP A 125 -12.08 -10.35 -10.94
N ASN A 126 -12.57 -10.38 -12.19
CA ASN A 126 -13.05 -9.21 -12.94
C ASN A 126 -14.57 -9.04 -12.87
N ARG A 127 -15.26 -9.81 -12.03
CA ARG A 127 -16.73 -9.81 -11.92
C ARG A 127 -17.21 -9.18 -10.63
N LEU A 128 -16.32 -9.04 -9.64
CA LEU A 128 -16.66 -8.52 -8.31
C LEU A 128 -16.75 -6.98 -8.29
N SER A 129 -16.28 -6.32 -9.35
CA SER A 129 -16.38 -4.87 -9.51
C SER A 129 -16.61 -4.52 -10.99
N ASP A 130 -17.41 -3.49 -11.24
CA ASP A 130 -17.67 -3.00 -12.61
C ASP A 130 -16.52 -2.12 -13.13
N THR A 131 -15.65 -1.65 -12.25
CA THR A 131 -14.60 -0.65 -12.56
C THR A 131 -13.18 -1.13 -12.27
N HIS A 132 -13.03 -2.17 -11.45
CA HIS A 132 -11.72 -2.67 -11.01
C HIS A 132 -11.62 -4.18 -11.15
N THR A 133 -10.41 -4.66 -11.37
CA THR A 133 -10.05 -6.05 -11.13
C THR A 133 -9.80 -6.23 -9.63
N VAL A 134 -10.39 -7.26 -9.04
CA VAL A 134 -10.16 -7.61 -7.64
C VAL A 134 -9.05 -8.64 -7.57
N VAL A 135 -7.98 -8.32 -6.83
CA VAL A 135 -6.86 -9.22 -6.55
C VAL A 135 -6.86 -9.54 -5.07
N GLU A 136 -7.06 -10.81 -4.73
CA GLU A 136 -6.98 -11.29 -3.35
C GLU A 136 -5.68 -12.07 -3.16
N VAL A 137 -4.99 -11.77 -2.06
CA VAL A 137 -3.74 -12.43 -1.68
C VAL A 137 -3.91 -13.02 -0.29
N LYS A 138 -3.64 -14.32 -0.17
CA LYS A 138 -3.56 -15.01 1.12
C LYS A 138 -2.19 -15.62 1.27
N CYS A 139 -1.44 -15.21 2.30
CA CYS A 139 -0.12 -15.75 2.60
C CYS A 139 0.25 -15.51 4.07
N PRO A 140 1.29 -16.18 4.59
CA PRO A 140 1.83 -15.88 5.92
C PRO A 140 2.22 -14.40 6.04
N ASP A 141 1.76 -13.76 7.13
CA ASP A 141 2.08 -12.35 7.38
C ASP A 141 3.54 -12.16 7.79
N ARG A 142 4.12 -11.04 7.37
CA ARG A 142 5.47 -10.62 7.72
C ARG A 142 5.67 -9.12 7.53
N VAL A 143 6.59 -8.55 8.26
CA VAL A 143 6.97 -7.14 8.07
C VAL A 143 7.39 -6.88 6.62
N GLY A 144 6.79 -5.87 6.01
CA GLY A 144 7.04 -5.49 4.62
C GLY A 144 6.32 -6.34 3.57
N LEU A 145 5.38 -7.21 3.99
CA LEU A 145 4.57 -8.00 3.06
C LEU A 145 3.77 -7.10 2.12
N LEU A 146 3.02 -6.15 2.68
CA LEU A 146 2.20 -5.21 1.88
C LEU A 146 3.06 -4.41 0.90
N TYR A 147 4.26 -3.97 1.29
CA TYR A 147 5.23 -3.35 0.38
C TYR A 147 5.58 -4.28 -0.79
N ALA A 148 5.89 -5.54 -0.51
CA ALA A 148 6.27 -6.50 -1.55
C ALA A 148 5.10 -6.75 -2.53
N ILE A 149 3.86 -6.86 -2.04
CA ILE A 149 2.67 -7.07 -2.87
C ILE A 149 2.41 -5.82 -3.72
N THR A 150 2.32 -4.64 -3.11
CA THR A 150 1.98 -3.39 -3.82
C THR A 150 3.05 -2.99 -4.83
N ARG A 151 4.33 -3.23 -4.51
CA ARG A 151 5.44 -3.07 -5.44
C ARG A 151 5.27 -4.00 -6.66
N THR A 152 4.97 -5.28 -6.42
CA THR A 152 4.76 -6.25 -7.50
C THR A 152 3.59 -5.84 -8.40
N LEU A 153 2.47 -5.39 -7.83
CA LEU A 153 1.33 -4.88 -8.60
C LEU A 153 1.74 -3.69 -9.47
N SER A 154 2.45 -2.73 -8.90
CA SER A 154 2.95 -1.56 -9.63
C SER A 154 3.94 -1.94 -10.76
N GLU A 155 4.87 -2.87 -10.52
CA GLU A 155 5.82 -3.38 -11.52
C GLU A 155 5.11 -4.11 -12.68
N GLN A 156 3.90 -4.64 -12.43
CA GLN A 156 3.04 -5.22 -13.47
C GLN A 156 2.20 -4.19 -14.22
N GLY A 157 2.35 -2.90 -13.93
CA GLY A 157 1.61 -1.81 -14.56
C GLY A 157 0.18 -1.67 -14.04
N LEU A 158 -0.09 -2.14 -12.83
CA LEU A 158 -1.38 -2.02 -12.18
C LEU A 158 -1.38 -0.83 -11.22
N ASP A 159 -2.43 -0.02 -11.28
CA ASP A 159 -2.73 1.04 -10.32
C ASP A 159 -3.74 0.54 -9.28
N ILE A 160 -3.46 0.80 -8.00
CA ILE A 160 -4.32 0.39 -6.90
C ILE A 160 -5.24 1.56 -6.57
N GLY A 161 -6.56 1.38 -6.72
CA GLY A 161 -7.57 2.38 -6.35
C GLY A 161 -8.00 2.25 -4.89
N SER A 162 -8.03 1.03 -4.35
CA SER A 162 -8.27 0.80 -2.92
C SER A 162 -7.73 -0.54 -2.48
N ALA A 163 -7.51 -0.68 -1.17
CA ALA A 163 -7.08 -1.93 -0.56
C ALA A 163 -7.77 -2.15 0.80
N ARG A 164 -8.02 -3.41 1.12
CA ARG A 164 -8.40 -3.89 2.45
C ARG A 164 -7.36 -4.89 2.90
N ILE A 165 -6.82 -4.66 4.08
CA ILE A 165 -5.72 -5.43 4.64
C ILE A 165 -6.21 -6.07 5.93
N ALA A 166 -6.11 -7.36 6.05
CA ALA A 166 -6.49 -8.08 7.26
C ALA A 166 -5.44 -9.12 7.61
N THR A 167 -5.11 -9.20 8.89
CA THR A 167 -4.22 -10.25 9.42
C THR A 167 -5.00 -11.05 10.47
N GLU A 168 -5.10 -12.35 10.24
CA GLU A 168 -5.71 -13.29 11.18
C GLU A 168 -4.71 -14.41 11.50
N ILE A 169 -4.31 -14.51 12.75
CA ILE A 169 -3.43 -15.57 13.27
C ILE A 169 -2.25 -15.82 12.30
N ASP A 170 -1.37 -14.83 12.12
CA ASP A 170 -0.18 -14.91 11.26
C ASP A 170 -0.46 -15.13 9.75
N GLN A 171 -1.69 -14.95 9.30
CA GLN A 171 -2.08 -15.01 7.89
C GLN A 171 -2.60 -13.64 7.43
N ALA A 172 -2.03 -13.13 6.35
CA ALA A 172 -2.54 -11.96 5.65
C ALA A 172 -3.64 -12.37 4.66
N TYR A 173 -4.72 -11.59 4.64
CA TYR A 173 -5.85 -11.69 3.72
C TYR A 173 -6.07 -10.31 3.10
N ASP A 174 -5.34 -10.02 2.05
CA ASP A 174 -5.32 -8.70 1.43
C ASP A 174 -6.16 -8.70 0.17
N THR A 175 -7.01 -7.69 0.01
CA THR A 175 -7.83 -7.49 -1.18
C THR A 175 -7.49 -6.14 -1.80
N PHE A 176 -7.10 -6.16 -3.07
CA PHE A 176 -6.75 -4.97 -3.84
C PHE A 176 -7.74 -4.78 -4.99
N TYR A 177 -8.20 -3.55 -5.17
CA TYR A 177 -8.98 -3.12 -6.32
C TYR A 177 -8.05 -2.37 -7.25
N VAL A 178 -7.74 -2.98 -8.41
CA VAL A 178 -6.72 -2.48 -9.33
C VAL A 178 -7.27 -2.19 -10.71
N THR A 179 -6.63 -1.26 -11.41
CA THR A 179 -6.87 -0.97 -12.83
C THR A 179 -5.56 -1.10 -13.62
N ASP A 180 -5.65 -1.35 -14.92
CA ASP A 180 -4.48 -1.31 -15.80
C ASP A 180 -4.12 0.16 -16.07
N ARG A 181 -2.86 0.52 -15.84
CA ARG A 181 -2.35 1.89 -16.05
C ARG A 181 -2.50 2.34 -17.51
N GLN A 182 -2.49 1.41 -18.47
CA GLN A 182 -2.65 1.71 -19.88
C GLN A 182 -4.11 1.90 -20.30
N GLU A 183 -5.07 1.35 -19.53
CA GLU A 183 -6.51 1.48 -19.81
C GLU A 183 -7.18 2.65 -19.08
N GLY A 184 -6.49 3.32 -18.17
CA GLY A 184 -6.98 4.40 -17.31
C GLY A 184 -7.44 5.68 -18.01
N VAL A 185 -7.46 5.73 -19.35
CA VAL A 185 -7.96 6.87 -20.17
C VAL A 185 -9.18 6.50 -21.03
N SER A 186 -9.65 5.26 -21.03
CA SER A 186 -10.81 4.85 -21.81
C SER A 186 -12.01 4.49 -20.96
N ARG A 187 -12.83 5.48 -20.58
CA ARG A 187 -14.25 5.26 -20.32
C ARG A 187 -14.87 4.63 -21.58
N THR A 188 -15.42 3.43 -21.42
CA THR A 188 -16.15 2.65 -22.42
C THR A 188 -15.34 1.62 -23.22
N ARG A 189 -15.07 0.47 -22.58
CA ARG A 189 -15.23 -0.84 -23.25
C ARG A 189 -15.31 -1.95 -22.21
N ARG A 190 -16.46 -2.63 -22.13
CA ARG A 190 -16.58 -3.94 -21.50
C ARG A 190 -15.43 -4.82 -22.00
N PRO A 191 -14.67 -5.48 -21.15
CA PRO A 191 -13.67 -6.43 -21.64
C PRO A 191 -14.37 -7.52 -22.44
N ALA A 192 -13.89 -7.75 -23.64
CA ALA A 192 -14.35 -8.85 -24.49
C ALA A 192 -14.12 -10.15 -23.71
N ARG A 193 -15.14 -11.03 -23.68
CA ARG A 193 -15.05 -12.38 -23.14
C ARG A 193 -13.84 -13.08 -23.77
N GLY A 194 -12.83 -13.40 -22.96
CA GLY A 194 -11.85 -14.43 -23.31
C GLY A 194 -10.42 -13.97 -23.59
N SER A 195 -9.71 -13.42 -22.61
CA SER A 195 -8.25 -13.59 -22.61
C SER A 195 -7.79 -13.96 -21.19
N ARG A 196 -7.58 -15.25 -20.98
CA ARG A 196 -6.86 -15.74 -19.79
C ARG A 196 -5.39 -15.41 -19.98
N LYS A 197 -4.92 -14.26 -19.49
CA LYS A 197 -3.49 -14.03 -19.31
C LYS A 197 -3.00 -14.95 -18.19
N ARG A 198 -2.17 -15.90 -18.55
CA ARG A 198 -1.57 -16.90 -17.67
C ARG A 198 -0.42 -16.24 -16.91
N TRP A 199 -0.62 -15.92 -15.63
CA TRP A 199 0.42 -15.42 -14.77
C TRP A 199 1.51 -16.49 -14.59
N LYS A 200 2.73 -16.22 -15.02
CA LYS A 200 3.89 -17.08 -14.76
C LYS A 200 4.51 -16.63 -13.44
N THR A 201 4.37 -17.45 -12.41
CA THR A 201 5.19 -17.37 -11.21
C THR A 201 6.64 -17.61 -11.60
N ARG A 202 7.51 -16.64 -11.39
CA ARG A 202 8.95 -16.89 -11.39
C ARG A 202 9.34 -17.39 -9.98
N SER A 203 9.96 -18.57 -9.99
CA SER A 203 10.58 -19.23 -8.83
C SER A 203 11.73 -18.40 -8.29
#